data_4701fbb1069aecf09473fa06c43dd370
#
_entry.id   4701fbb1069aecf09473fa06c43dd370
#
_cell.length_a   1.000
_cell.length_b   1.000
_cell.length_c   1.000
_cell.angle_alpha   90.00
_cell.angle_beta   90.00
_cell.angle_gamma   90.00
#
_symmetry.space_group_name_H-M   'P 1'
#
loop_
_entity.id
_entity.type
_entity.pdbx_description
1 polymer ?
#
loop_
_entity_poly.entity_id
_entity_poly.type
_entity_poly.pdbx_seq_one_letter_code
_entity_poly.pdbx_strand_id
1 'polypeptide(L)'
;MIVVFTGGTGGSKLVQGLQQIVKPEELTVIVNTGDDLEWWGLHVSPDIDSVLYSLADLLSKDRGWGVEDDSFRCLERMTQLGQPSWFSLGDLDLATHLSRTAMLRAGKTLSEATTELAEKFGIRVRVLPMSDDRVSTLLDTATGRLTFQEYFVRERHQVEVRAVHLEGAEHSRPAPGVIESIERAEAIVFAPSNPVTSMGPILAVPGIRDALRRATAPVVAVSPIVGGAAVSGPAGALMKMMGWPSTLAGVATAYKDFLDILVADGADAQAISSQQSAVSPIASGDASASRSPIPDSRSAALRVVCTNTIMRSAADKRDLAEFVLNLCATPQGAEA
;
A
#
# COMPACT_ATOMS: atom_id res chain seq x y z
N MET A 1 18.31 7.38 1.41
CA MET A 1 17.33 6.65 0.59
C MET A 1 16.01 6.53 1.35
N ILE A 2 14.90 6.84 0.70
CA ILE A 2 13.54 6.77 1.24
C ILE A 2 12.83 5.57 0.63
N VAL A 3 12.21 4.75 1.48
CA VAL A 3 11.43 3.59 1.03
C VAL A 3 9.96 3.83 1.33
N VAL A 4 9.10 3.64 0.33
CA VAL A 4 7.66 3.81 0.45
C VAL A 4 6.95 2.49 0.18
N PHE A 5 6.13 2.05 1.12
CA PHE A 5 5.20 0.94 0.93
C PHE A 5 3.84 1.47 0.49
N THR A 6 3.29 0.92 -0.57
CA THR A 6 2.02 1.41 -1.12
C THR A 6 1.18 0.32 -1.77
N GLY A 7 -0.13 0.51 -1.74
CA GLY A 7 -1.05 -0.06 -2.72
C GLY A 7 -1.22 0.90 -3.90
N GLY A 8 -2.39 0.89 -4.53
CA GLY A 8 -2.68 1.69 -5.73
C GLY A 8 -3.02 3.16 -5.44
N THR A 9 -4.25 3.53 -5.76
CA THR A 9 -4.72 4.92 -5.95
C THR A 9 -4.45 5.86 -4.78
N GLY A 10 -4.72 5.45 -3.53
CA GLY A 10 -4.53 6.32 -2.36
C GLY A 10 -3.07 6.61 -2.10
N GLY A 11 -2.24 5.58 -2.15
CA GLY A 11 -0.82 5.67 -1.86
C GLY A 11 -0.01 6.32 -2.96
N SER A 12 -0.37 6.13 -4.23
CA SER A 12 0.32 6.74 -5.38
C SER A 12 0.31 8.28 -5.33
N LYS A 13 -0.70 8.89 -4.68
CA LYS A 13 -0.74 10.35 -4.46
C LYS A 13 0.40 10.83 -3.56
N LEU A 14 0.70 10.09 -2.48
CA LEU A 14 1.84 10.43 -1.62
C LEU A 14 3.17 10.21 -2.35
N VAL A 15 3.27 9.15 -3.15
CA VAL A 15 4.44 8.89 -4.01
C VAL A 15 4.67 10.05 -4.98
N GLN A 16 3.61 10.59 -5.60
CA GLN A 16 3.70 11.81 -6.42
C GLN A 16 4.19 13.03 -5.63
N GLY A 17 3.77 13.18 -4.38
CA GLY A 17 4.26 14.24 -3.50
C GLY A 17 5.74 14.11 -3.22
N LEU A 18 6.18 12.91 -2.88
CA LEU A 18 7.59 12.59 -2.61
C LEU A 18 8.48 12.81 -3.85
N GLN A 19 8.01 12.45 -5.04
CA GLN A 19 8.73 12.68 -6.29
C GLN A 19 9.03 14.17 -6.55
N GLN A 20 8.23 15.09 -6.01
CA GLN A 20 8.45 16.53 -6.19
C GLN A 20 9.59 17.07 -5.32
N ILE A 21 9.96 16.38 -4.24
CA ILE A 21 10.87 16.88 -3.20
C ILE A 21 12.08 15.98 -2.95
N VAL A 22 12.04 14.73 -3.45
CA VAL A 22 13.12 13.75 -3.31
C VAL A 22 13.73 13.48 -4.68
N LYS A 23 15.04 13.33 -4.75
CA LYS A 23 15.69 12.90 -5.99
C LYS A 23 15.20 11.51 -6.37
N PRO A 24 14.90 11.26 -7.65
CA PRO A 24 14.38 9.96 -8.07
C PRO A 24 15.24 8.76 -7.62
N GLU A 25 16.55 8.91 -7.62
CA GLU A 25 17.51 7.87 -7.25
C GLU A 25 17.53 7.57 -5.75
N GLU A 26 16.97 8.47 -4.94
CA GLU A 26 16.85 8.35 -3.48
C GLU A 26 15.49 7.80 -3.06
N LEU A 27 14.57 7.54 -4.00
CA LEU A 27 13.20 7.06 -3.75
C LEU A 27 13.01 5.64 -4.29
N THR A 28 12.63 4.72 -3.42
CA THR A 28 12.21 3.35 -3.78
C THR A 28 10.77 3.13 -3.33
N VAL A 29 9.94 2.63 -4.22
CA VAL A 29 8.53 2.34 -3.96
C VAL A 29 8.29 0.84 -4.04
N ILE A 30 7.83 0.23 -2.95
CA ILE A 30 7.48 -1.18 -2.86
C ILE A 30 5.95 -1.27 -2.94
N VAL A 31 5.47 -1.99 -3.96
CA VAL A 31 4.05 -1.99 -4.34
C VAL A 31 3.42 -3.36 -4.11
N ASN A 32 2.18 -3.35 -3.61
CA ASN A 32 1.35 -4.52 -3.48
C ASN A 32 1.08 -5.19 -4.85
N THR A 33 1.16 -6.50 -4.88
CA THR A 33 0.78 -7.34 -6.02
C THR A 33 -0.23 -8.42 -5.63
N GLY A 34 -0.76 -8.35 -4.39
CA GLY A 34 -1.79 -9.28 -3.91
C GLY A 34 -3.13 -9.14 -4.62
N ASP A 35 -3.32 -8.04 -5.35
CA ASP A 35 -4.54 -7.71 -6.07
C ASP A 35 -4.41 -7.91 -7.58
N ASP A 36 -3.27 -8.44 -8.03
CA ASP A 36 -3.02 -8.78 -9.43
C ASP A 36 -4.01 -9.82 -9.92
N LEU A 37 -4.41 -9.69 -11.19
CA LEU A 37 -5.36 -10.61 -11.79
C LEU A 37 -4.97 -10.97 -13.22
N GLU A 38 -5.51 -12.09 -13.69
CA GLU A 38 -5.53 -12.41 -15.10
C GLU A 38 -6.86 -11.94 -15.72
N TRP A 39 -6.78 -11.06 -16.71
CA TRP A 39 -7.94 -10.53 -17.42
C TRP A 39 -7.77 -10.66 -18.92
N TRP A 40 -8.66 -11.38 -19.58
CA TRP A 40 -8.58 -11.74 -21.00
C TRP A 40 -7.26 -12.42 -21.40
N GLY A 41 -6.67 -13.20 -20.48
CA GLY A 41 -5.37 -13.83 -20.67
C GLY A 41 -4.16 -12.88 -20.54
N LEU A 42 -4.37 -11.67 -20.02
CA LEU A 42 -3.34 -10.69 -19.76
C LEU A 42 -3.09 -10.56 -18.25
N HIS A 43 -1.82 -10.40 -17.88
CA HIS A 43 -1.44 -10.06 -16.50
C HIS A 43 -1.67 -8.59 -16.24
N VAL A 44 -2.54 -8.29 -15.29
CA VAL A 44 -2.91 -6.94 -14.84
C VAL A 44 -2.44 -6.75 -13.41
N SER A 45 -1.69 -5.69 -13.15
CA SER A 45 -1.16 -5.32 -11.82
C SER A 45 -1.68 -3.92 -11.43
N PRO A 46 -2.91 -3.80 -10.93
CA PRO A 46 -3.58 -2.51 -10.78
C PRO A 46 -2.85 -1.52 -9.87
N ASP A 47 -2.22 -2.01 -8.80
CA ASP A 47 -1.48 -1.16 -7.87
C ASP A 47 -0.16 -0.67 -8.48
N ILE A 48 0.61 -1.55 -9.15
CA ILE A 48 1.81 -1.15 -9.89
C ILE A 48 1.45 -0.13 -10.97
N ASP A 49 0.40 -0.38 -11.75
CA ASP A 49 -0.02 0.50 -12.84
C ASP A 49 -0.44 1.88 -12.31
N SER A 50 -1.19 1.92 -11.23
CA SER A 50 -1.55 3.18 -10.55
C SER A 50 -0.31 3.98 -10.12
N VAL A 51 0.73 3.31 -9.61
CA VAL A 51 1.99 3.96 -9.22
C VAL A 51 2.75 4.44 -10.45
N LEU A 52 2.92 3.59 -11.48
CA LEU A 52 3.62 3.95 -12.71
C LEU A 52 2.94 5.13 -13.42
N TYR A 53 1.61 5.07 -13.59
CA TYR A 53 0.86 6.16 -14.23
C TYR A 53 0.89 7.45 -13.41
N SER A 54 0.88 7.34 -12.08
CA SER A 54 1.04 8.50 -11.20
C SER A 54 2.41 9.16 -11.35
N LEU A 55 3.50 8.37 -11.36
CA LEU A 55 4.86 8.87 -11.49
C LEU A 55 5.16 9.46 -12.87
N ALA A 56 4.48 8.96 -13.91
CA ALA A 56 4.60 9.44 -15.29
C ALA A 56 3.62 10.58 -15.64
N ASP A 57 2.79 11.03 -14.69
CA ASP A 57 1.69 12.00 -14.90
C ASP A 57 0.68 11.54 -15.98
N LEU A 58 0.50 10.23 -16.08
CA LEU A 58 -0.44 9.57 -17.02
C LEU A 58 -1.74 9.14 -16.34
N LEU A 59 -1.82 9.16 -15.00
CA LEU A 59 -3.00 8.69 -14.28
C LEU A 59 -4.21 9.58 -14.57
N SER A 60 -5.35 8.98 -14.91
CA SER A 60 -6.59 9.73 -15.10
C SER A 60 -7.01 10.45 -13.82
N LYS A 61 -7.11 11.80 -13.92
CA LYS A 61 -7.45 12.68 -12.80
C LYS A 61 -8.92 12.55 -12.40
N ASP A 62 -9.77 12.33 -13.38
CA ASP A 62 -11.22 12.21 -13.17
C ASP A 62 -11.60 10.87 -12.57
N ARG A 63 -11.05 9.78 -13.09
CA ARG A 63 -11.36 8.42 -12.63
C ARG A 63 -10.54 8.00 -11.41
N GLY A 64 -9.32 8.54 -11.27
CA GLY A 64 -8.35 8.12 -10.25
C GLY A 64 -7.73 6.74 -10.51
N TRP A 65 -7.96 6.13 -11.69
CA TRP A 65 -7.38 4.88 -12.18
C TRP A 65 -7.29 4.90 -13.71
N GLY A 66 -6.44 4.03 -14.27
CA GLY A 66 -6.21 3.98 -15.72
C GLY A 66 -5.47 5.20 -16.26
N VAL A 67 -5.35 5.29 -17.58
CA VAL A 67 -4.60 6.33 -18.27
C VAL A 67 -5.50 7.53 -18.58
N GLU A 68 -4.94 8.76 -18.50
CA GLU A 68 -5.66 9.99 -18.89
C GLU A 68 -6.02 9.96 -20.36
N ASP A 69 -7.15 10.54 -20.71
CA ASP A 69 -7.70 10.59 -22.08
C ASP A 69 -7.85 9.22 -22.78
N ASP A 70 -7.92 8.13 -22.01
CA ASP A 70 -8.05 6.79 -22.55
C ASP A 70 -9.46 6.52 -23.10
N SER A 71 -9.52 5.76 -24.19
CA SER A 71 -10.75 5.26 -24.78
C SER A 71 -11.04 3.82 -24.34
N PHE A 72 -12.30 3.37 -24.54
CA PHE A 72 -12.74 2.03 -24.11
C PHE A 72 -13.31 1.22 -25.30
N ARG A 73 -12.81 1.45 -26.50
CA ARG A 73 -13.31 0.82 -27.73
C ARG A 73 -13.08 -0.69 -27.76
N CYS A 74 -11.95 -1.14 -27.22
CA CYS A 74 -11.66 -2.56 -27.06
C CYS A 74 -12.63 -3.20 -26.06
N LEU A 75 -12.88 -2.57 -24.91
CA LEU A 75 -13.84 -3.04 -23.90
C LEU A 75 -15.24 -3.19 -24.48
N GLU A 76 -15.71 -2.19 -25.24
CA GLU A 76 -17.00 -2.22 -25.92
C GLU A 76 -17.07 -3.40 -26.92
N ARG A 77 -16.01 -3.61 -27.69
CA ARG A 77 -15.95 -4.72 -28.64
C ARG A 77 -15.92 -6.08 -27.94
N MET A 78 -15.13 -6.21 -26.86
CA MET A 78 -15.06 -7.44 -26.06
C MET A 78 -16.44 -7.78 -25.45
N THR A 79 -17.18 -6.76 -24.98
CA THR A 79 -18.56 -6.94 -24.51
C THR A 79 -19.48 -7.46 -25.61
N GLN A 80 -19.40 -6.90 -26.82
CA GLN A 80 -20.17 -7.37 -27.99
C GLN A 80 -19.83 -8.82 -28.38
N LEU A 81 -18.59 -9.25 -28.13
CA LEU A 81 -18.12 -10.61 -28.35
C LEU A 81 -18.49 -11.57 -27.21
N GLY A 82 -19.24 -11.12 -26.21
CA GLY A 82 -19.67 -11.92 -25.07
C GLY A 82 -18.59 -12.17 -24.01
N GLN A 83 -17.49 -11.41 -24.03
CA GLN A 83 -16.46 -11.52 -23.02
C GLN A 83 -16.85 -10.77 -21.74
N PRO A 84 -16.35 -11.20 -20.56
CA PRO A 84 -16.56 -10.45 -19.32
C PRO A 84 -16.06 -9.01 -19.44
N SER A 85 -16.84 -8.04 -18.91
CA SER A 85 -16.53 -6.60 -19.01
C SER A 85 -16.69 -5.84 -17.69
N TRP A 86 -16.79 -6.55 -16.57
CA TRP A 86 -16.97 -5.92 -15.26
C TRP A 86 -15.68 -5.24 -14.76
N PHE A 87 -14.51 -5.66 -15.25
CA PHE A 87 -13.23 -4.99 -14.99
C PHE A 87 -12.90 -4.13 -16.22
N SER A 88 -12.95 -2.82 -16.05
CA SER A 88 -12.77 -1.88 -17.16
C SER A 88 -11.29 -1.63 -17.42
N LEU A 89 -10.87 -1.86 -18.67
CA LEU A 89 -9.56 -1.49 -19.18
C LEU A 89 -9.73 -0.51 -20.35
N GLY A 90 -8.99 0.59 -20.32
CA GLY A 90 -8.87 1.49 -21.45
C GLY A 90 -7.93 0.95 -22.53
N ASP A 91 -7.93 1.53 -23.70
CA ASP A 91 -7.15 1.06 -24.86
C ASP A 91 -5.65 1.31 -24.67
N LEU A 92 -5.26 2.44 -24.00
CA LEU A 92 -3.87 2.75 -23.63
C LEU A 92 -3.41 1.88 -22.45
N ASP A 93 -4.27 1.70 -21.45
CA ASP A 93 -4.04 0.82 -20.30
C ASP A 93 -3.81 -0.63 -20.78
N LEU A 94 -4.64 -1.09 -21.73
CA LEU A 94 -4.48 -2.40 -22.37
C LEU A 94 -3.11 -2.61 -23.00
N ALA A 95 -2.51 -1.57 -23.60
CA ALA A 95 -1.17 -1.65 -24.17
C ALA A 95 -0.09 -1.96 -23.10
N THR A 96 -0.24 -1.42 -21.89
CA THR A 96 0.63 -1.74 -20.74
C THR A 96 0.52 -3.22 -20.37
N HIS A 97 -0.70 -3.75 -20.27
CA HIS A 97 -0.92 -5.15 -19.91
C HIS A 97 -0.44 -6.13 -20.99
N LEU A 98 -0.63 -5.78 -22.27
CA LEU A 98 -0.09 -6.54 -23.39
C LEU A 98 1.44 -6.60 -23.33
N SER A 99 2.10 -5.45 -23.11
CA SER A 99 3.56 -5.36 -23.00
C SER A 99 4.08 -6.16 -21.81
N ARG A 100 3.50 -6.00 -20.62
CA ARG A 100 3.84 -6.78 -19.42
C ARG A 100 3.68 -8.26 -19.68
N THR A 101 2.52 -8.68 -20.18
CA THR A 101 2.24 -10.10 -20.43
C THR A 101 3.21 -10.71 -21.43
N ALA A 102 3.58 -9.97 -22.48
CA ALA A 102 4.58 -10.44 -23.44
C ALA A 102 5.95 -10.65 -22.79
N MET A 103 6.39 -9.71 -21.93
CA MET A 103 7.64 -9.83 -21.18
C MET A 103 7.62 -11.04 -20.22
N LEU A 104 6.54 -11.23 -19.46
CA LEU A 104 6.40 -12.38 -18.55
C LEU A 104 6.40 -13.71 -19.32
N ARG A 105 5.71 -13.78 -20.46
CA ARG A 105 5.73 -14.97 -21.34
C ARG A 105 7.10 -15.23 -21.98
N ALA A 106 7.91 -14.20 -22.14
CA ALA A 106 9.29 -14.32 -22.59
C ALA A 106 10.27 -14.74 -21.46
N GLY A 107 9.75 -14.99 -20.24
CA GLY A 107 10.52 -15.47 -19.09
C GLY A 107 11.09 -14.38 -18.18
N LYS A 108 10.73 -13.11 -18.39
CA LYS A 108 11.07 -12.04 -17.44
C LYS A 108 10.27 -12.17 -16.16
N THR A 109 10.87 -11.74 -15.04
CA THR A 109 10.15 -11.61 -13.76
C THR A 109 9.25 -10.38 -13.76
N LEU A 110 8.35 -10.27 -12.80
CA LEU A 110 7.51 -9.08 -12.63
C LEU A 110 8.35 -7.83 -12.31
N SER A 111 9.42 -8.00 -11.53
CA SER A 111 10.39 -6.92 -11.23
C SER A 111 11.06 -6.39 -12.50
N GLU A 112 11.53 -7.28 -13.38
CA GLU A 112 12.15 -6.91 -14.65
C GLU A 112 11.15 -6.21 -15.58
N ALA A 113 9.93 -6.74 -15.69
CA ALA A 113 8.87 -6.14 -16.50
C ALA A 113 8.46 -4.76 -15.96
N THR A 114 8.36 -4.60 -14.63
CA THR A 114 8.03 -3.33 -13.96
C THR A 114 9.14 -2.30 -14.22
N THR A 115 10.39 -2.69 -14.10
CA THR A 115 11.55 -1.82 -14.38
C THR A 115 11.53 -1.34 -15.82
N GLU A 116 11.32 -2.23 -16.79
CA GLU A 116 11.29 -1.86 -18.21
C GLU A 116 10.11 -0.93 -18.54
N LEU A 117 8.93 -1.17 -17.97
CA LEU A 117 7.79 -0.28 -18.13
C LEU A 117 8.07 1.11 -17.51
N ALA A 118 8.67 1.15 -16.32
CA ALA A 118 9.05 2.41 -15.68
C ALA A 118 10.01 3.21 -16.57
N GLU A 119 11.04 2.57 -17.14
CA GLU A 119 11.98 3.21 -18.07
C GLU A 119 11.28 3.74 -19.33
N LYS A 120 10.37 2.95 -19.92
CA LYS A 120 9.58 3.38 -21.10
C LYS A 120 8.67 4.57 -20.81
N PHE A 121 8.18 4.69 -19.60
CA PHE A 121 7.40 5.84 -19.15
C PHE A 121 8.26 7.02 -18.66
N GLY A 122 9.59 6.93 -18.76
CA GLY A 122 10.53 7.98 -18.34
C GLY A 122 10.64 8.12 -16.81
N ILE A 123 10.22 7.11 -16.05
CA ILE A 123 10.28 7.09 -14.59
C ILE A 123 11.68 6.70 -14.15
N ARG A 124 12.30 7.52 -13.29
CA ARG A 124 13.62 7.27 -12.69
C ARG A 124 13.53 6.78 -11.24
N VAL A 125 12.37 6.87 -10.63
CA VAL A 125 12.09 6.31 -9.31
C VAL A 125 12.11 4.79 -9.40
N ARG A 126 12.74 4.13 -8.44
CA ARG A 126 12.76 2.67 -8.38
C ARG A 126 11.41 2.15 -7.89
N VAL A 127 10.69 1.42 -8.74
CA VAL A 127 9.42 0.77 -8.41
C VAL A 127 9.63 -0.74 -8.37
N LEU A 128 9.33 -1.36 -7.25
CA LEU A 128 9.49 -2.80 -7.02
C LEU A 128 8.13 -3.43 -6.69
N PRO A 129 7.75 -4.55 -7.30
CA PRO A 129 6.70 -5.39 -6.75
C PRO A 129 7.14 -5.92 -5.38
N MET A 130 6.22 -6.23 -4.49
CA MET A 130 6.54 -6.84 -3.20
C MET A 130 7.21 -8.22 -3.36
N SER A 131 6.87 -8.92 -4.43
CA SER A 131 7.35 -10.27 -4.78
C SER A 131 7.25 -10.50 -6.28
N ASP A 132 8.14 -11.34 -6.83
CA ASP A 132 8.00 -11.91 -8.18
C ASP A 132 7.15 -13.20 -8.16
N ASP A 133 6.98 -13.81 -6.98
CA ASP A 133 6.11 -14.96 -6.79
C ASP A 133 4.65 -14.51 -6.70
N ARG A 134 3.74 -15.34 -7.18
CA ARG A 134 2.31 -15.02 -7.16
C ARG A 134 1.77 -15.06 -5.72
N VAL A 135 1.18 -13.94 -5.31
CA VAL A 135 0.38 -13.82 -4.09
C VAL A 135 -0.99 -13.32 -4.50
N SER A 136 -2.06 -13.89 -3.95
CA SER A 136 -3.43 -13.50 -4.29
C SER A 136 -4.25 -13.22 -3.05
N THR A 137 -4.88 -12.05 -2.98
CA THR A 137 -5.85 -11.69 -1.94
C THR A 137 -7.20 -12.29 -2.29
N LEU A 138 -7.62 -13.28 -1.51
CA LEU A 138 -8.91 -13.95 -1.62
C LEU A 138 -9.79 -13.63 -0.43
N LEU A 139 -11.08 -13.43 -0.69
CA LEU A 139 -12.06 -13.08 0.33
C LEU A 139 -13.17 -14.12 0.38
N ASP A 140 -13.36 -14.74 1.53
CA ASP A 140 -14.52 -15.59 1.77
C ASP A 140 -15.73 -14.71 2.08
N THR A 141 -16.79 -14.87 1.29
CA THR A 141 -18.03 -14.11 1.41
C THR A 141 -19.23 -15.05 1.61
N ALA A 142 -20.39 -14.49 1.84
CA ALA A 142 -21.62 -15.27 1.90
C ALA A 142 -21.97 -15.99 0.58
N THR A 143 -21.49 -15.45 -0.56
CA THR A 143 -21.76 -15.96 -1.90
C THR A 143 -20.64 -16.83 -2.48
N GLY A 144 -19.57 -17.05 -1.71
CA GLY A 144 -18.40 -17.85 -2.10
C GLY A 144 -17.09 -17.08 -1.95
N ARG A 145 -15.99 -17.69 -2.40
CA ARG A 145 -14.66 -17.10 -2.42
C ARG A 145 -14.49 -16.23 -3.65
N LEU A 146 -14.07 -15.00 -3.44
CA LEU A 146 -13.83 -13.99 -4.49
C LEU A 146 -12.36 -13.56 -4.47
N THR A 147 -11.81 -13.20 -5.63
CA THR A 147 -10.58 -12.41 -5.69
C THR A 147 -10.87 -10.98 -5.22
N PHE A 148 -9.82 -10.24 -4.87
CA PHE A 148 -10.01 -8.85 -4.42
C PHE A 148 -10.70 -8.00 -5.49
N GLN A 149 -10.34 -8.14 -6.75
CA GLN A 149 -10.93 -7.34 -7.83
C GLN A 149 -12.41 -7.72 -8.08
N GLU A 150 -12.77 -8.99 -7.97
CA GLU A 150 -14.17 -9.40 -8.01
C GLU A 150 -14.97 -8.76 -6.87
N TYR A 151 -14.46 -8.82 -5.66
CA TYR A 151 -15.08 -8.19 -4.49
C TYR A 151 -15.17 -6.67 -4.65
N PHE A 152 -14.08 -6.02 -5.03
CA PHE A 152 -13.98 -4.57 -5.05
C PHE A 152 -14.72 -3.94 -6.23
N VAL A 153 -14.52 -4.48 -7.45
CA VAL A 153 -15.04 -3.90 -8.70
C VAL A 153 -16.39 -4.52 -9.05
N ARG A 154 -16.47 -5.86 -9.18
CA ARG A 154 -17.70 -6.53 -9.62
C ARG A 154 -18.81 -6.42 -8.57
N GLU A 155 -18.51 -6.75 -7.32
CA GLU A 155 -19.48 -6.71 -6.21
C GLU A 155 -19.55 -5.34 -5.53
N ARG A 156 -18.73 -4.36 -5.99
CA ARG A 156 -18.67 -2.98 -5.43
C ARG A 156 -18.50 -2.96 -3.92
N HIS A 157 -17.75 -3.95 -3.38
CA HIS A 157 -17.51 -4.21 -1.96
C HIS A 157 -18.78 -4.20 -1.06
N GLN A 158 -19.93 -4.57 -1.63
CA GLN A 158 -21.21 -4.57 -0.90
C GLN A 158 -21.53 -5.91 -0.24
N VAL A 159 -20.78 -6.98 -0.59
CA VAL A 159 -20.94 -8.29 0.05
C VAL A 159 -20.15 -8.36 1.35
N GLU A 160 -20.73 -9.04 2.35
CA GLU A 160 -20.08 -9.24 3.64
C GLU A 160 -18.87 -10.18 3.50
N VAL A 161 -17.71 -9.74 3.98
CA VAL A 161 -16.48 -10.53 4.04
C VAL A 161 -16.35 -11.20 5.39
N ARG A 162 -16.12 -12.51 5.39
CA ARG A 162 -15.96 -13.35 6.58
C ARG A 162 -14.52 -13.68 6.91
N ALA A 163 -13.67 -13.78 5.88
CA ALA A 163 -12.23 -14.00 6.04
C ALA A 163 -11.46 -13.45 4.84
N VAL A 164 -10.20 -13.12 5.06
CA VAL A 164 -9.23 -12.76 4.01
C VAL A 164 -8.10 -13.77 4.06
N HIS A 165 -7.74 -14.31 2.89
CA HIS A 165 -6.64 -15.24 2.69
C HIS A 165 -5.63 -14.63 1.74
N LEU A 166 -4.36 -14.77 2.06
CA LEU A 166 -3.25 -14.33 1.21
C LEU A 166 -2.58 -15.58 0.62
N GLU A 167 -3.23 -16.12 -0.42
CA GLU A 167 -2.80 -17.36 -1.05
C GLU A 167 -1.43 -17.21 -1.69
N GLY A 168 -0.52 -18.15 -1.42
CA GLY A 168 0.86 -18.14 -1.92
C GLY A 168 1.83 -17.28 -1.10
N ALA A 169 1.36 -16.41 -0.21
CA ALA A 169 2.24 -15.49 0.53
C ALA A 169 3.29 -16.22 1.36
N GLU A 170 2.93 -17.30 2.06
CA GLU A 170 3.84 -18.07 2.93
C GLU A 170 5.03 -18.73 2.20
N HIS A 171 4.89 -18.96 0.90
CA HIS A 171 5.92 -19.56 0.05
C HIS A 171 6.61 -18.57 -0.87
N SER A 172 6.16 -17.31 -0.87
CA SER A 172 6.71 -16.24 -1.69
C SER A 172 8.03 -15.72 -1.11
N ARG A 173 8.80 -15.06 -1.95
CA ARG A 173 10.05 -14.38 -1.58
C ARG A 173 9.93 -12.90 -1.92
N PRO A 174 10.54 -12.01 -1.12
CA PRO A 174 10.63 -10.61 -1.48
C PRO A 174 11.28 -10.47 -2.85
N ALA A 175 10.77 -9.56 -3.68
CA ALA A 175 11.39 -9.26 -4.95
C ALA A 175 12.82 -8.74 -4.77
N PRO A 176 13.71 -8.92 -5.76
CA PRO A 176 15.09 -8.47 -5.67
C PRO A 176 15.20 -6.98 -5.33
N GLY A 177 15.92 -6.67 -4.25
CA GLY A 177 16.15 -5.32 -3.77
C GLY A 177 15.16 -4.83 -2.72
N VAL A 178 14.08 -5.57 -2.40
CA VAL A 178 13.10 -5.17 -1.37
C VAL A 178 13.74 -5.15 0.01
N ILE A 179 14.38 -6.24 0.44
CA ILE A 179 15.02 -6.33 1.77
C ILE A 179 16.17 -5.35 1.87
N GLU A 180 17.04 -5.29 0.85
CA GLU A 180 18.18 -4.37 0.80
C GLU A 180 17.74 -2.91 0.89
N SER A 181 16.59 -2.57 0.29
CA SER A 181 16.06 -1.21 0.38
C SER A 181 15.61 -0.89 1.80
N ILE A 182 14.92 -1.81 2.48
CA ILE A 182 14.50 -1.63 3.88
C ILE A 182 15.72 -1.44 4.78
N GLU A 183 16.73 -2.29 4.63
CA GLU A 183 17.94 -2.28 5.47
C GLU A 183 18.80 -1.02 5.30
N ARG A 184 18.78 -0.41 4.10
CA ARG A 184 19.52 0.80 3.76
C ARG A 184 18.69 2.08 3.87
N ALA A 185 17.44 1.99 4.24
CA ALA A 185 16.56 3.13 4.34
C ALA A 185 17.05 4.14 5.40
N GLU A 186 16.90 5.40 5.11
CA GLU A 186 17.00 6.53 6.07
C GLU A 186 15.63 6.94 6.58
N ALA A 187 14.58 6.61 5.81
CA ALA A 187 13.19 6.76 6.19
C ALA A 187 12.35 5.69 5.51
N ILE A 188 11.38 5.13 6.24
CA ILE A 188 10.42 4.15 5.75
C ILE A 188 9.02 4.74 5.92
N VAL A 189 8.25 4.80 4.83
CA VAL A 189 6.94 5.43 4.79
C VAL A 189 5.89 4.44 4.32
N PHE A 190 4.86 4.24 5.11
CA PHE A 190 3.65 3.53 4.70
C PHE A 190 2.63 4.56 4.20
N ALA A 191 2.38 4.55 2.90
CA ALA A 191 1.41 5.43 2.28
C ALA A 191 -0.03 5.11 2.76
N PRO A 192 -1.00 6.04 2.66
CA PRO A 192 -2.37 5.83 3.14
C PRO A 192 -3.12 4.82 2.28
N SER A 193 -2.83 3.55 2.48
CA SER A 193 -3.41 2.41 1.79
C SER A 193 -4.09 1.46 2.77
N ASN A 194 -4.95 0.58 2.27
CA ASN A 194 -5.71 -0.36 3.09
C ASN A 194 -4.78 -1.29 3.89
N PRO A 195 -4.85 -1.30 5.24
CA PRO A 195 -3.98 -2.14 6.06
C PRO A 195 -4.16 -3.64 5.82
N VAL A 196 -5.34 -4.07 5.36
CA VAL A 196 -5.68 -5.48 5.17
C VAL A 196 -5.31 -5.98 3.78
N THR A 197 -5.75 -5.30 2.72
CA THR A 197 -5.63 -5.81 1.35
C THR A 197 -4.53 -5.15 0.52
N SER A 198 -3.97 -4.02 0.97
CA SER A 198 -2.80 -3.43 0.31
C SER A 198 -1.51 -3.70 1.09
N MET A 199 -1.48 -3.35 2.38
CA MET A 199 -0.29 -3.55 3.21
C MET A 199 -0.17 -4.98 3.73
N GLY A 200 -1.31 -5.64 4.00
CA GLY A 200 -1.35 -7.02 4.47
C GLY A 200 -0.58 -7.99 3.58
N PRO A 201 -0.82 -8.03 2.25
CA PRO A 201 -0.07 -8.90 1.34
C PRO A 201 1.43 -8.62 1.33
N ILE A 202 1.84 -7.35 1.33
CA ILE A 202 3.27 -6.97 1.39
C ILE A 202 3.90 -7.52 2.67
N LEU A 203 3.25 -7.30 3.81
CA LEU A 203 3.75 -7.71 5.13
C LEU A 203 3.69 -9.23 5.35
N ALA A 204 2.91 -9.96 4.56
CA ALA A 204 2.82 -11.40 4.61
C ALA A 204 3.94 -12.11 3.83
N VAL A 205 4.64 -11.41 2.94
CA VAL A 205 5.83 -11.96 2.25
C VAL A 205 6.93 -12.19 3.29
N PRO A 206 7.44 -13.43 3.45
CA PRO A 206 8.44 -13.77 4.45
C PRO A 206 9.67 -12.89 4.40
N GLY A 207 10.12 -12.40 5.56
CA GLY A 207 11.30 -11.55 5.70
C GLY A 207 11.02 -10.05 5.66
N ILE A 208 9.96 -9.57 5.00
CA ILE A 208 9.67 -8.11 4.93
C ILE A 208 9.36 -7.55 6.32
N ARG A 209 8.43 -8.19 7.06
CA ARG A 209 8.05 -7.72 8.40
C ARG A 209 9.22 -7.78 9.38
N ASP A 210 10.07 -8.81 9.27
CA ASP A 210 11.26 -8.94 10.10
C ASP A 210 12.33 -7.91 9.75
N ALA A 211 12.50 -7.55 8.47
CA ALA A 211 13.39 -6.47 8.06
C ALA A 211 12.90 -5.12 8.63
N LEU A 212 11.58 -4.84 8.58
CA LEU A 212 10.99 -3.65 9.19
C LEU A 212 11.23 -3.55 10.71
N ARG A 213 11.11 -4.66 11.44
CA ARG A 213 11.40 -4.72 12.87
C ARG A 213 12.86 -4.39 13.18
N ARG A 214 13.78 -4.82 12.33
CA ARG A 214 15.22 -4.59 12.47
C ARG A 214 15.72 -3.28 11.89
N ALA A 215 14.90 -2.60 11.09
CA ALA A 215 15.29 -1.35 10.45
C ALA A 215 15.69 -0.30 11.50
N THR A 216 16.77 0.42 11.25
CA THR A 216 17.20 1.55 12.09
C THR A 216 16.52 2.86 11.71
N ALA A 217 16.04 2.94 10.48
CA ALA A 217 15.29 4.07 9.97
C ALA A 217 13.94 4.23 10.68
N PRO A 218 13.47 5.45 10.93
CA PRO A 218 12.13 5.68 11.43
C PRO A 218 11.08 5.17 10.45
N VAL A 219 10.05 4.49 10.98
CA VAL A 219 8.89 4.00 10.21
C VAL A 219 7.69 4.87 10.50
N VAL A 220 7.23 5.56 9.48
CA VAL A 220 6.09 6.48 9.53
C VAL A 220 4.95 5.91 8.69
N ALA A 221 3.75 5.82 9.23
CA ALA A 221 2.56 5.46 8.47
C ALA A 221 1.59 6.65 8.39
N VAL A 222 1.02 6.89 7.20
CA VAL A 222 -0.09 7.80 7.03
C VAL A 222 -1.40 7.02 7.09
N SER A 223 -2.30 7.43 7.98
CA SER A 223 -3.57 6.73 8.16
C SER A 223 -4.49 6.85 6.96
N PRO A 224 -5.08 5.73 6.47
CA PRO A 224 -6.17 5.79 5.48
C PRO A 224 -7.54 6.06 6.11
N ILE A 225 -7.60 6.22 7.44
CA ILE A 225 -8.83 6.49 8.21
C ILE A 225 -8.83 7.97 8.59
N VAL A 226 -9.92 8.66 8.29
CA VAL A 226 -10.14 10.07 8.60
C VAL A 226 -11.53 10.24 9.21
N GLY A 227 -11.63 10.88 10.38
CA GLY A 227 -12.91 11.07 11.06
C GLY A 227 -13.62 9.74 11.43
N GLY A 228 -12.86 8.68 11.71
CA GLY A 228 -13.40 7.36 12.03
C GLY A 228 -13.91 6.55 10.83
N ALA A 229 -13.66 7.01 9.60
CA ALA A 229 -14.06 6.31 8.38
C ALA A 229 -12.89 6.18 7.39
N ALA A 230 -12.92 5.16 6.54
CA ALA A 230 -11.97 5.05 5.44
C ALA A 230 -12.19 6.19 4.43
N VAL A 231 -11.11 6.83 3.96
CA VAL A 231 -11.17 7.87 2.93
C VAL A 231 -11.78 7.33 1.64
N SER A 232 -11.50 6.07 1.32
CA SER A 232 -12.08 5.37 0.18
C SER A 232 -12.06 3.86 0.38
N GLY A 233 -12.95 3.16 -0.33
CA GLY A 233 -12.99 1.70 -0.38
C GLY A 233 -13.35 1.01 0.95
N PRO A 234 -13.13 -0.32 1.04
CA PRO A 234 -13.65 -1.18 2.10
C PRO A 234 -12.76 -1.26 3.35
N ALA A 235 -11.72 -0.42 3.49
CA ALA A 235 -10.73 -0.58 4.56
C ALA A 235 -11.37 -0.70 5.96
N GLY A 236 -12.36 0.14 6.28
CA GLY A 236 -13.03 0.10 7.57
C GLY A 236 -13.79 -1.21 7.84
N ALA A 237 -14.48 -1.74 6.84
CA ALA A 237 -15.18 -3.03 6.95
C ALA A 237 -14.19 -4.21 7.11
N LEU A 238 -13.13 -4.22 6.32
CA LEU A 238 -12.10 -5.25 6.38
C LEU A 238 -11.32 -5.21 7.70
N MET A 239 -10.99 -4.03 8.22
CA MET A 239 -10.38 -3.88 9.54
C MET A 239 -11.28 -4.47 10.65
N LYS A 240 -12.58 -4.17 10.62
CA LYS A 240 -13.54 -4.74 11.59
C LYS A 240 -13.59 -6.27 11.49
N MET A 241 -13.58 -6.83 10.29
CA MET A 241 -13.55 -8.28 10.06
C MET A 241 -12.26 -8.91 10.66
N MET A 242 -11.13 -8.20 10.61
CA MET A 242 -9.88 -8.62 11.26
C MET A 242 -9.89 -8.43 12.79
N GLY A 243 -10.98 -7.97 13.37
CA GLY A 243 -11.08 -7.64 14.81
C GLY A 243 -10.38 -6.32 15.18
N TRP A 244 -10.02 -5.49 14.20
CA TRP A 244 -9.42 -4.17 14.42
C TRP A 244 -10.51 -3.08 14.36
N PRO A 245 -10.53 -2.11 15.27
CA PRO A 245 -11.45 -0.99 15.15
C PRO A 245 -11.15 -0.19 13.86
N SER A 246 -12.19 0.33 13.19
CA SER A 246 -12.04 1.21 12.03
C SER A 246 -11.65 2.62 12.45
N THR A 247 -10.52 2.74 13.14
CA THR A 247 -9.98 3.97 13.74
C THR A 247 -8.46 3.97 13.63
N LEU A 248 -7.81 5.05 14.05
CA LEU A 248 -6.36 5.14 14.17
C LEU A 248 -5.76 4.00 15.01
N ALA A 249 -6.44 3.60 16.09
CA ALA A 249 -6.01 2.50 16.94
C ALA A 249 -5.95 1.15 16.18
N GLY A 250 -6.87 0.93 15.25
CA GLY A 250 -6.83 -0.26 14.39
C GLY A 250 -5.70 -0.23 13.38
N VAL A 251 -5.39 0.94 12.81
CA VAL A 251 -4.20 1.11 11.94
C VAL A 251 -2.92 0.88 12.73
N ALA A 252 -2.81 1.47 13.93
CA ALA A 252 -1.69 1.24 14.83
C ALA A 252 -1.54 -0.25 15.19
N THR A 253 -2.66 -0.95 15.41
CA THR A 253 -2.66 -2.40 15.70
C THR A 253 -2.08 -3.22 14.54
N ALA A 254 -2.38 -2.87 13.29
CA ALA A 254 -1.87 -3.56 12.11
C ALA A 254 -0.33 -3.51 12.00
N TYR A 255 0.28 -2.44 12.51
CA TYR A 255 1.71 -2.12 12.36
C TYR A 255 2.47 -2.07 13.70
N LYS A 256 1.86 -2.51 14.80
CA LYS A 256 2.31 -2.32 16.19
C LYS A 256 3.75 -2.75 16.51
N ASP A 257 4.30 -3.65 15.71
CA ASP A 257 5.58 -4.30 15.98
C ASP A 257 6.77 -3.61 15.27
N PHE A 258 6.50 -2.61 14.42
CA PHE A 258 7.55 -1.87 13.71
C PHE A 258 7.26 -0.37 13.50
N LEU A 259 6.05 0.11 13.79
CA LEU A 259 5.65 1.49 13.55
C LEU A 259 6.16 2.42 14.66
N ASP A 260 6.82 3.52 14.29
CA ASP A 260 7.28 4.55 15.22
C ASP A 260 6.32 5.74 15.27
N ILE A 261 5.81 6.19 14.10
CA ILE A 261 4.98 7.38 13.99
C ILE A 261 3.75 7.09 13.13
N LEU A 262 2.57 7.44 13.65
CA LEU A 262 1.32 7.42 12.90
C LEU A 262 0.87 8.85 12.60
N VAL A 263 0.77 9.19 11.32
CA VAL A 263 0.24 10.47 10.85
C VAL A 263 -1.26 10.33 10.63
N ALA A 264 -2.02 11.11 11.38
CA ALA A 264 -3.49 11.17 11.33
C ALA A 264 -3.95 12.46 10.65
N ASP A 265 -5.19 12.48 10.17
CA ASP A 265 -5.80 13.71 9.68
C ASP A 265 -6.15 14.67 10.82
N GLY A 266 -6.14 15.98 10.53
CA GLY A 266 -6.54 17.00 11.49
C GLY A 266 -7.96 16.82 12.03
N ALA A 267 -8.86 16.17 11.27
CA ALA A 267 -10.20 15.84 11.72
C ALA A 267 -10.23 14.85 12.90
N ASP A 268 -9.16 14.08 13.11
CA ASP A 268 -9.04 13.11 14.20
C ASP A 268 -8.35 13.69 15.45
N ALA A 269 -7.91 14.95 15.43
CA ALA A 269 -7.13 15.58 16.52
C ALA A 269 -7.84 15.55 17.90
N GLN A 270 -9.18 15.76 17.92
CA GLN A 270 -9.96 15.70 19.16
C GLN A 270 -10.06 14.28 19.72
N ALA A 271 -10.16 13.27 18.86
CA ALA A 271 -10.19 11.86 19.27
C ALA A 271 -8.85 11.43 19.88
N ILE A 272 -7.74 11.96 19.38
CA ILE A 272 -6.39 11.67 19.89
C ILE A 272 -6.19 12.29 21.28
N SER A 273 -6.54 13.57 21.46
CA SER A 273 -6.39 14.25 22.76
C SER A 273 -7.23 13.61 23.88
N SER A 274 -8.40 13.08 23.56
CA SER A 274 -9.23 12.35 24.54
C SER A 274 -8.67 10.97 24.90
N GLN A 275 -7.95 10.31 23.98
CA GLN A 275 -7.32 9.00 24.22
C GLN A 275 -5.99 9.10 24.97
N GLN A 276 -5.19 10.14 24.74
CA GLN A 276 -3.97 10.40 25.49
C GLN A 276 -4.23 10.66 26.98
N SER A 277 -5.39 11.22 27.32
CA SER A 277 -5.81 11.41 28.71
C SER A 277 -6.27 10.11 29.39
N ALA A 278 -6.50 9.03 28.66
CA ALA A 278 -7.02 7.75 29.16
C ALA A 278 -5.99 6.62 29.25
N VAL A 279 -4.77 6.81 28.75
CA VAL A 279 -3.72 5.78 28.80
C VAL A 279 -2.81 6.01 30.00
N SER A 280 -3.25 5.53 31.16
CA SER A 280 -2.33 5.17 32.26
C SER A 280 -1.62 3.86 31.91
N PRO A 281 -0.36 3.64 32.33
CA PRO A 281 0.38 2.43 31.99
C PRO A 281 -0.31 1.20 32.58
N ILE A 282 -0.67 0.25 31.71
CA ILE A 282 -1.15 -1.07 32.13
C ILE A 282 0.02 -1.80 32.77
N ALA A 283 -0.07 -2.04 34.08
CA ALA A 283 0.88 -2.83 34.84
C ALA A 283 0.98 -4.25 34.25
N SER A 284 2.21 -4.72 34.08
CA SER A 284 2.59 -6.06 33.67
C SER A 284 2.07 -7.11 34.65
N GLY A 285 1.20 -8.01 34.19
CA GLY A 285 0.80 -9.21 34.89
C GLY A 285 1.16 -10.45 34.05
N ASP A 286 1.98 -11.29 34.68
CA ASP A 286 2.30 -12.69 34.42
C ASP A 286 3.02 -13.14 33.16
N ALA A 287 4.25 -13.56 33.44
CA ALA A 287 5.17 -14.24 32.55
C ALA A 287 4.98 -15.77 32.66
N SER A 288 4.63 -16.44 31.57
CA SER A 288 5.10 -17.78 31.25
C SER A 288 4.75 -18.18 29.81
N ALA A 289 5.61 -17.90 28.86
CA ALA A 289 5.73 -18.62 27.58
C ALA A 289 7.13 -18.36 27.00
N SER A 290 7.75 -19.43 26.55
CA SER A 290 9.10 -19.57 26.06
C SER A 290 9.57 -18.46 25.11
N ARG A 291 10.65 -17.78 25.47
CA ARG A 291 11.33 -16.73 24.72
C ARG A 291 12.20 -17.34 23.63
N SER A 292 11.96 -16.95 22.37
CA SER A 292 13.02 -16.87 21.35
C SER A 292 13.83 -15.58 21.55
N PRO A 293 15.15 -15.61 21.39
CA PRO A 293 16.00 -14.44 21.65
C PRO A 293 16.08 -13.51 20.42
N ILE A 294 15.08 -12.68 20.20
CA ILE A 294 15.18 -11.50 19.36
C ILE A 294 15.01 -10.31 20.30
N PRO A 295 15.96 -9.37 20.39
CA PRO A 295 15.79 -8.20 21.24
C PRO A 295 14.60 -7.39 20.76
N ASP A 296 13.62 -7.11 21.63
CA ASP A 296 12.56 -6.10 21.44
C ASP A 296 13.22 -4.71 21.39
N SER A 297 13.77 -4.32 20.24
CA SER A 297 14.52 -3.07 20.09
C SER A 297 13.65 -1.85 19.74
N ARG A 298 12.33 -2.01 19.57
CA ARG A 298 11.40 -0.89 19.32
C ARG A 298 10.37 -0.76 20.45
N SER A 299 10.87 -0.41 21.65
CA SER A 299 10.06 -0.20 22.88
C SER A 299 9.62 1.26 23.08
N ALA A 300 9.84 2.16 22.11
CA ALA A 300 9.34 3.52 22.23
C ALA A 300 7.82 3.56 22.05
N ALA A 301 7.13 4.39 22.83
CA ALA A 301 5.69 4.59 22.67
C ALA A 301 5.39 5.15 21.26
N LEU A 302 4.37 4.57 20.58
CA LEU A 302 3.93 5.05 19.28
C LEU A 302 3.58 6.55 19.36
N ARG A 303 4.23 7.35 18.52
CA ARG A 303 3.94 8.78 18.40
C ARG A 303 2.82 8.98 17.38
N VAL A 304 1.76 9.70 17.76
CA VAL A 304 0.67 10.08 16.83
C VAL A 304 0.72 11.58 16.61
N VAL A 305 0.74 11.99 15.35
CA VAL A 305 0.79 13.40 14.93
C VAL A 305 -0.32 13.69 13.90
N CYS A 306 -0.78 14.95 13.86
CA CYS A 306 -1.85 15.36 12.95
C CYS A 306 -1.37 16.37 11.92
N THR A 307 -1.86 16.19 10.70
CA THR A 307 -1.77 17.17 9.60
C THR A 307 -2.95 16.96 8.65
N ASN A 308 -3.05 17.78 7.59
CA ASN A 308 -3.96 17.46 6.49
C ASN A 308 -3.43 16.26 5.69
N THR A 309 -4.15 15.15 5.70
CA THR A 309 -3.79 13.94 4.94
C THR A 309 -4.58 13.78 3.64
N ILE A 310 -5.53 14.68 3.38
CA ILE A 310 -6.38 14.63 2.19
C ILE A 310 -5.69 15.33 1.01
N MET A 311 -5.23 14.53 0.07
CA MET A 311 -4.47 14.95 -1.11
C MET A 311 -5.40 15.23 -2.31
N ARG A 312 -5.87 16.46 -2.48
CA ARG A 312 -6.73 16.90 -3.59
C ARG A 312 -5.94 17.56 -4.71
N SER A 313 -4.88 18.27 -4.39
CA SER A 313 -4.03 19.03 -5.31
C SER A 313 -2.59 18.54 -5.29
N ALA A 314 -1.77 19.00 -6.23
CA ALA A 314 -0.33 18.75 -6.23
C ALA A 314 0.36 19.38 -5.00
N ALA A 315 -0.15 20.52 -4.52
CA ALA A 315 0.34 21.16 -3.31
C ALA A 315 0.05 20.29 -2.08
N ASP A 316 -1.18 19.79 -1.90
CA ASP A 316 -1.50 18.90 -0.77
C ASP A 316 -0.60 17.66 -0.73
N LYS A 317 -0.31 17.07 -1.89
CA LYS A 317 0.57 15.90 -2.02
C LYS A 317 1.98 16.22 -1.56
N ARG A 318 2.52 17.38 -2.01
CA ARG A 318 3.85 17.84 -1.63
C ARG A 318 3.92 18.19 -0.15
N ASP A 319 2.96 18.96 0.36
CA ASP A 319 2.94 19.40 1.75
C ASP A 319 2.87 18.22 2.72
N LEU A 320 2.06 17.19 2.42
CA LEU A 320 2.04 15.95 3.18
C LEU A 320 3.37 15.19 3.10
N ALA A 321 3.99 15.13 1.91
CA ALA A 321 5.28 14.48 1.72
C ALA A 321 6.39 15.19 2.53
N GLU A 322 6.45 16.53 2.48
CA GLU A 322 7.39 17.34 3.28
C GLU A 322 7.17 17.10 4.78
N PHE A 323 5.92 17.11 5.24
CA PHE A 323 5.59 16.85 6.63
C PHE A 323 6.09 15.47 7.08
N VAL A 324 5.82 14.42 6.31
CA VAL A 324 6.25 13.05 6.62
C VAL A 324 7.78 12.94 6.67
N LEU A 325 8.51 13.54 5.72
CA LEU A 325 9.96 13.49 5.72
C LEU A 325 10.59 14.28 6.87
N ASN A 326 10.00 15.41 7.25
CA ASN A 326 10.45 16.18 8.41
C ASN A 326 10.32 15.38 9.71
N LEU A 327 9.29 14.53 9.85
CA LEU A 327 9.17 13.63 11.00
C LEU A 327 10.29 12.59 11.04
N CYS A 328 10.73 12.12 9.86
CA CYS A 328 11.84 11.16 9.78
C CYS A 328 13.22 11.80 10.08
N ALA A 329 13.39 13.09 9.78
CA ALA A 329 14.66 13.81 9.98
C ALA A 329 14.90 14.25 11.43
N THR A 330 13.83 14.33 12.25
CA THR A 330 13.93 14.79 13.64
C THR A 330 14.41 13.66 14.54
N PRO A 331 15.55 13.75 15.23
CA PRO A 331 16.01 12.73 16.15
C PRO A 331 14.95 12.45 17.21
N GLN A 332 14.68 11.17 17.48
CA GLN A 332 13.85 10.77 18.61
C GLN A 332 14.54 11.22 19.91
N GLY A 333 14.10 12.31 20.51
CA GLY A 333 14.66 12.79 21.79
C GLY A 333 14.85 14.30 21.95
N ALA A 334 14.47 15.12 20.97
CA ALA A 334 14.57 16.58 21.07
C ALA A 334 13.19 17.23 21.33
N GLU A 335 12.56 16.90 22.43
CA GLU A 335 11.55 17.74 23.07
C GLU A 335 12.02 18.00 24.50
N ALA A 336 12.54 19.23 24.72
CA ALA A 336 12.76 19.81 26.03
C ALA A 336 11.48 20.51 26.50
#